data_5c3e85e0031a3370eda471912f459393
#
_entry.id   5c3e85e0031a3370eda471912f459393
#
_cell.length_a   1.000
_cell.length_b   1.000
_cell.length_c   1.000
_cell.angle_alpha   90.00
_cell.angle_beta   90.00
_cell.angle_gamma   90.00
#
_symmetry.space_group_name_H-M   'P 1'
#
loop_
_entity.id
_entity.type
_entity.pdbx_description
1 polymer ?
#
loop_
_entity_poly.entity_id
_entity_poly.type
_entity_poly.pdbx_seq_one_letter_code
_entity_poly.pdbx_strand_id
1 'polypeptide(L)'
;MHHFSSQRGFSLIEVLVAVVIVAIGLVGVAGMQFVGLKGNQQSFSKNQAAHHAQALLESMRSNPEGVAGGHYVINSSTMNCSVAPTVNCGLNTASCSSEDVASYDLFTAYCGKKDNPFSGMKGSLSMATLNITCTASCDAGLKFILGWEEQKLGEDENTSASVPRNLEINTVIK
;
A
#
# COMPACT_ATOMS: atom_id res chain seq x y z
N MET A 1 -41.17 -15.93 -62.89
CA MET A 1 -40.25 -14.79 -62.97
C MET A 1 -39.31 -14.81 -61.77
N HIS A 2 -38.06 -15.20 -61.96
CA HIS A 2 -37.04 -15.21 -60.91
C HIS A 2 -36.37 -13.82 -60.89
N HIS A 3 -36.54 -13.08 -59.79
CA HIS A 3 -35.78 -11.86 -59.52
C HIS A 3 -34.35 -12.24 -59.08
N PHE A 4 -33.38 -12.00 -59.95
CA PHE A 4 -31.97 -12.03 -59.57
C PHE A 4 -31.69 -10.79 -58.75
N SER A 5 -31.51 -10.95 -57.43
CA SER A 5 -31.00 -9.85 -56.59
C SER A 5 -29.52 -9.64 -56.90
N SER A 6 -29.18 -8.45 -57.35
CA SER A 6 -27.80 -8.05 -57.62
C SER A 6 -27.01 -8.03 -56.28
N GLN A 7 -26.08 -8.96 -56.08
CA GLN A 7 -25.17 -8.94 -55.00
C GLN A 7 -24.10 -7.87 -55.24
N ARG A 8 -24.13 -6.82 -54.40
CA ARG A 8 -23.09 -5.79 -54.35
C ARG A 8 -21.88 -6.35 -53.59
N GLY A 9 -20.72 -6.48 -54.24
CA GLY A 9 -19.47 -6.83 -53.62
C GLY A 9 -18.87 -5.61 -52.87
N PHE A 10 -18.21 -5.83 -51.74
CA PHE A 10 -17.45 -4.81 -51.05
C PHE A 10 -16.20 -4.38 -51.82
N SER A 11 -15.92 -3.10 -51.86
CA SER A 11 -14.68 -2.56 -52.43
C SER A 11 -13.50 -2.79 -51.46
N LEU A 12 -12.33 -3.13 -52.01
CA LEU A 12 -11.09 -3.26 -51.23
C LEU A 12 -10.78 -2.00 -50.39
N ILE A 13 -11.10 -0.81 -50.93
CA ILE A 13 -10.88 0.45 -50.22
C ILE A 13 -11.81 0.61 -49.02
N GLU A 14 -13.04 0.11 -49.10
CA GLU A 14 -14.01 0.15 -48.01
C GLU A 14 -13.55 -0.67 -46.80
N VAL A 15 -13.02 -1.89 -47.07
CA VAL A 15 -12.44 -2.75 -46.05
C VAL A 15 -11.20 -2.09 -45.41
N LEU A 16 -10.34 -1.48 -46.23
CA LEU A 16 -9.12 -0.82 -45.74
C LEU A 16 -9.45 0.35 -44.84
N VAL A 17 -10.39 1.20 -45.22
CA VAL A 17 -10.85 2.33 -44.41
C VAL A 17 -11.49 1.85 -43.09
N ALA A 18 -12.32 0.80 -43.16
CA ALA A 18 -12.94 0.24 -41.96
C ALA A 18 -11.91 -0.27 -40.96
N VAL A 19 -10.87 -0.99 -41.41
CA VAL A 19 -9.78 -1.49 -40.54
C VAL A 19 -8.99 -0.35 -39.91
N VAL A 20 -8.71 0.72 -40.66
CA VAL A 20 -8.02 1.90 -40.13
C VAL A 20 -8.82 2.57 -39.02
N ILE A 21 -10.13 2.77 -39.21
CA ILE A 21 -11.00 3.37 -38.20
C ILE A 21 -11.06 2.50 -36.94
N VAL A 22 -11.20 1.18 -37.09
CA VAL A 22 -11.21 0.25 -35.97
C VAL A 22 -9.86 0.27 -35.22
N ALA A 23 -8.74 0.30 -35.95
CA ALA A 23 -7.40 0.37 -35.35
C ALA A 23 -7.23 1.63 -34.48
N ILE A 24 -7.64 2.79 -34.97
CA ILE A 24 -7.59 4.05 -34.20
C ILE A 24 -8.48 3.96 -32.96
N GLY A 25 -9.69 3.40 -33.08
CA GLY A 25 -10.60 3.19 -31.97
C GLY A 25 -10.01 2.29 -30.88
N LEU A 26 -9.36 1.19 -31.26
CA LEU A 26 -8.70 0.27 -30.31
C LEU A 26 -7.54 0.92 -29.57
N VAL A 27 -6.72 1.74 -30.25
CA VAL A 27 -5.63 2.50 -29.58
C VAL A 27 -6.18 3.47 -28.55
N GLY A 28 -7.30 4.16 -28.84
CA GLY A 28 -7.95 5.02 -27.89
C GLY A 28 -8.44 4.30 -26.63
N VAL A 29 -9.06 3.13 -26.80
CA VAL A 29 -9.50 2.29 -25.67
C VAL A 29 -8.33 1.77 -24.85
N ALA A 30 -7.23 1.35 -25.48
CA ALA A 30 -6.02 0.91 -24.79
C ALA A 30 -5.43 2.02 -23.91
N GLY A 31 -5.42 3.26 -24.38
CA GLY A 31 -4.99 4.42 -23.60
C GLY A 31 -5.82 4.65 -22.33
N MET A 32 -7.16 4.54 -22.43
CA MET A 32 -8.05 4.66 -21.26
C MET A 32 -7.81 3.54 -20.24
N GLN A 33 -7.60 2.30 -20.69
CA GLN A 33 -7.30 1.17 -19.81
C GLN A 33 -5.99 1.36 -19.06
N PHE A 34 -4.96 1.90 -19.70
CA PHE A 34 -3.68 2.20 -19.06
C PHE A 34 -3.83 3.22 -17.92
N VAL A 35 -4.59 4.31 -18.13
CA VAL A 35 -4.87 5.30 -17.08
C VAL A 35 -5.66 4.68 -15.93
N GLY A 36 -6.64 3.81 -16.23
CA GLY A 36 -7.43 3.10 -15.23
C GLY A 36 -6.58 2.16 -14.36
N LEU A 37 -5.66 1.41 -14.96
CA LEU A 37 -4.74 0.53 -14.22
C LEU A 37 -3.84 1.32 -13.27
N LYS A 38 -3.33 2.48 -13.70
CA LYS A 38 -2.51 3.36 -12.86
C LYS A 38 -3.28 3.86 -11.64
N GLY A 39 -4.52 4.32 -11.82
CA GLY A 39 -5.38 4.76 -10.73
C GLY A 39 -5.67 3.64 -9.72
N ASN A 40 -5.89 2.42 -10.21
CA ASN A 40 -6.09 1.25 -9.36
C ASN A 40 -4.87 0.91 -8.52
N GLN A 41 -3.66 0.97 -9.09
CA GLN A 41 -2.43 0.69 -8.36
C GLN A 41 -2.17 1.71 -7.24
N GLN A 42 -2.40 3.00 -7.48
CA GLN A 42 -2.29 4.03 -6.45
C GLN A 42 -3.32 3.85 -5.33
N SER A 43 -4.56 3.50 -5.69
CA SER A 43 -5.61 3.22 -4.71
C SER A 43 -5.29 1.99 -3.87
N PHE A 44 -4.69 0.96 -4.47
CA PHE A 44 -4.27 -0.25 -3.78
C PHE A 44 -3.20 0.06 -2.71
N SER A 45 -2.15 0.81 -3.05
CA SER A 45 -1.10 1.19 -2.09
C SER A 45 -1.65 2.01 -0.92
N LYS A 46 -2.57 2.95 -1.19
CA LYS A 46 -3.24 3.74 -0.14
C LYS A 46 -4.09 2.87 0.77
N ASN A 47 -4.86 1.93 0.21
CA ASN A 47 -5.68 1.01 0.99
C ASN A 47 -4.82 0.09 1.85
N GLN A 48 -3.69 -0.40 1.32
CA GLN A 48 -2.74 -1.18 2.11
C GLN A 48 -2.14 -0.37 3.25
N ALA A 49 -1.71 0.86 2.99
CA ALA A 49 -1.19 1.75 4.03
C ALA A 49 -2.23 2.00 5.14
N ALA A 50 -3.47 2.29 4.76
CA ALA A 50 -4.56 2.48 5.72
C ALA A 50 -4.85 1.20 6.54
N HIS A 51 -4.85 0.04 5.90
CA HIS A 51 -5.06 -1.24 6.58
C HIS A 51 -3.95 -1.53 7.60
N HIS A 52 -2.68 -1.34 7.24
CA HIS A 52 -1.56 -1.52 8.17
C HIS A 52 -1.61 -0.53 9.34
N ALA A 53 -1.94 0.73 9.06
CA ALA A 53 -2.09 1.74 10.11
C ALA A 53 -3.21 1.38 11.10
N GLN A 54 -4.37 0.96 10.58
CA GLN A 54 -5.50 0.54 11.42
C GLN A 54 -5.15 -0.69 12.25
N ALA A 55 -4.49 -1.70 11.68
CA ALA A 55 -4.08 -2.90 12.38
C ALA A 55 -3.13 -2.57 13.56
N LEU A 56 -2.12 -1.71 13.32
CA LEU A 56 -1.20 -1.31 14.38
C LEU A 56 -1.88 -0.46 15.45
N LEU A 57 -2.76 0.47 15.07
CA LEU A 57 -3.52 1.27 16.02
C LEU A 57 -4.43 0.39 16.90
N GLU A 58 -4.98 -0.70 16.36
CA GLU A 58 -5.77 -1.65 17.14
C GLU A 58 -4.90 -2.45 18.12
N SER A 59 -3.70 -2.88 17.70
CA SER A 59 -2.72 -3.47 18.62
C SER A 59 -2.36 -2.50 19.76
N MET A 60 -2.11 -1.24 19.44
CA MET A 60 -1.82 -0.21 20.44
C MET A 60 -2.98 0.00 21.43
N ARG A 61 -4.24 -0.07 20.97
CA ARG A 61 -5.43 0.00 21.84
C ARG A 61 -5.54 -1.19 22.78
N SER A 62 -5.05 -2.36 22.39
CA SER A 62 -5.03 -3.55 23.23
C SER A 62 -3.92 -3.50 24.29
N ASN A 63 -2.95 -2.58 24.17
CA ASN A 63 -1.82 -2.39 25.10
C ASN A 63 -1.67 -0.94 25.53
N PRO A 64 -2.65 -0.36 26.24
CA PRO A 64 -2.64 1.05 26.63
C PRO A 64 -1.46 1.41 27.57
N GLU A 65 -1.01 0.48 28.41
CA GLU A 65 0.16 0.67 29.27
C GLU A 65 1.44 0.83 28.44
N GLY A 66 1.59 0.04 27.37
CA GLY A 66 2.71 0.19 26.44
C GLY A 66 2.69 1.51 25.69
N VAL A 67 1.50 2.03 25.38
CA VAL A 67 1.35 3.37 24.79
C VAL A 67 1.74 4.45 25.79
N ALA A 68 1.20 4.41 27.01
CA ALA A 68 1.49 5.36 28.07
C ALA A 68 2.99 5.38 28.43
N GLY A 69 3.62 4.20 28.48
CA GLY A 69 5.06 4.02 28.69
C GLY A 69 5.94 4.50 27.53
N GLY A 70 5.35 4.88 26.38
CA GLY A 70 6.08 5.33 25.20
C GLY A 70 6.77 4.20 24.42
N HIS A 71 6.44 2.92 24.68
CA HIS A 71 7.07 1.76 24.04
C HIS A 71 6.72 1.61 22.55
N TYR A 72 5.71 2.33 22.06
CA TYR A 72 5.38 2.41 20.63
C TYR A 72 6.05 3.58 19.89
N VAL A 73 6.85 4.40 20.59
CA VAL A 73 7.62 5.48 19.93
C VAL A 73 8.73 4.88 19.09
N ILE A 74 8.71 5.13 17.78
CA ILE A 74 9.66 4.52 16.87
C ILE A 74 9.95 5.38 15.65
N ASN A 75 11.19 5.23 15.16
CA ASN A 75 11.58 5.60 13.80
C ASN A 75 12.06 4.31 13.10
N SER A 76 11.37 3.89 12.06
CA SER A 76 11.65 2.63 11.35
C SER A 76 13.04 2.57 10.70
N SER A 77 13.72 3.69 10.51
CA SER A 77 15.10 3.71 10.00
C SER A 77 16.08 3.00 10.94
N THR A 78 15.74 2.88 12.22
CA THR A 78 16.55 2.19 13.23
C THR A 78 16.15 0.72 13.43
N MET A 79 15.03 0.27 12.82
CA MET A 79 14.52 -1.08 13.00
C MET A 79 15.24 -2.09 12.12
N ASN A 80 15.80 -3.12 12.74
CA ASN A 80 16.44 -4.23 12.05
C ASN A 80 15.49 -5.42 11.91
N CYS A 81 14.93 -5.62 10.71
CA CYS A 81 14.02 -6.73 10.44
C CYS A 81 14.70 -8.12 10.39
N SER A 82 16.03 -8.19 10.44
CA SER A 82 16.74 -9.48 10.52
C SER A 82 16.78 -10.05 11.93
N VAL A 83 16.46 -9.23 12.94
CA VAL A 83 16.51 -9.61 14.36
C VAL A 83 15.09 -9.50 14.92
N ALA A 84 14.40 -10.63 15.04
CA ALA A 84 13.08 -10.67 15.66
C ALA A 84 13.15 -10.43 17.16
N PRO A 85 12.09 -9.90 17.79
CA PRO A 85 11.98 -9.81 19.25
C PRO A 85 12.21 -11.17 19.90
N THR A 86 12.87 -11.17 21.06
CA THR A 86 13.23 -12.41 21.80
C THR A 86 11.99 -13.11 22.34
N VAL A 87 10.93 -12.37 22.63
CA VAL A 87 9.67 -12.89 23.15
C VAL A 87 8.60 -12.85 22.05
N ASN A 88 7.97 -13.98 21.80
CA ASN A 88 6.86 -14.08 20.84
C ASN A 88 5.54 -13.86 21.56
N CYS A 89 5.07 -12.61 21.59
CA CYS A 89 3.82 -12.22 22.24
C CYS A 89 2.56 -12.52 21.42
N GLY A 90 2.69 -13.10 20.22
CA GLY A 90 1.57 -13.55 19.41
C GLY A 90 1.00 -14.92 19.82
N LEU A 91 1.60 -15.60 20.78
CA LEU A 91 1.15 -16.88 21.31
C LEU A 91 0.40 -16.67 22.63
N ASN A 92 -0.79 -17.26 22.77
CA ASN A 92 -1.66 -17.12 23.95
C ASN A 92 -1.01 -17.60 25.26
N THR A 93 0.11 -18.30 25.21
CA THR A 93 0.83 -18.83 26.37
C THR A 93 2.01 -17.97 26.83
N ALA A 94 2.34 -16.90 26.09
CA ALA A 94 3.45 -16.03 26.43
C ALA A 94 3.04 -15.03 27.53
N SER A 95 3.83 -14.97 28.62
CA SER A 95 3.72 -13.89 29.61
C SER A 95 4.59 -12.74 29.12
N CYS A 96 3.98 -11.72 28.55
CA CYS A 96 4.66 -10.56 28.00
C CYS A 96 4.41 -9.32 28.86
N SER A 97 5.45 -8.52 29.07
CA SER A 97 5.30 -7.17 29.58
C SER A 97 4.67 -6.26 28.50
N SER A 98 4.17 -5.08 28.88
CA SER A 98 3.63 -4.09 27.94
C SER A 98 4.68 -3.61 26.93
N GLU A 99 5.95 -3.61 27.31
CA GLU A 99 7.10 -3.31 26.42
C GLU A 99 7.35 -4.43 25.41
N ASP A 100 7.33 -5.72 25.87
CA ASP A 100 7.51 -6.88 24.97
C ASP A 100 6.40 -6.94 23.92
N VAL A 101 5.15 -6.69 24.34
CA VAL A 101 3.99 -6.61 23.43
C VAL A 101 4.20 -5.50 22.40
N ALA A 102 4.58 -4.30 22.81
CA ALA A 102 4.83 -3.19 21.90
C ALA A 102 5.95 -3.49 20.91
N SER A 103 7.04 -4.09 21.37
CA SER A 103 8.18 -4.48 20.52
C SER A 103 7.77 -5.53 19.47
N TYR A 104 6.97 -6.52 19.87
CA TYR A 104 6.44 -7.55 18.99
C TYR A 104 5.45 -6.98 17.95
N ASP A 105 4.54 -6.11 18.39
CA ASP A 105 3.56 -5.44 17.52
C ASP A 105 4.24 -4.58 16.46
N LEU A 106 5.18 -3.74 16.86
CA LEU A 106 5.95 -2.89 15.95
C LEU A 106 6.74 -3.70 14.94
N PHE A 107 7.40 -4.77 15.41
CA PHE A 107 8.18 -5.65 14.55
C PHE A 107 7.27 -6.34 13.52
N THR A 108 6.17 -6.95 13.96
CA THR A 108 5.26 -7.68 13.06
C THR A 108 4.52 -6.75 12.10
N ALA A 109 4.14 -5.55 12.56
CA ALA A 109 3.50 -4.55 11.72
C ALA A 109 4.45 -4.01 10.63
N TYR A 110 5.69 -3.70 10.98
CA TYR A 110 6.65 -3.11 10.04
C TYR A 110 7.39 -4.17 9.21
N CYS A 111 7.99 -5.15 9.87
CA CYS A 111 8.84 -6.18 9.23
C CYS A 111 8.04 -7.37 8.70
N GLY A 112 6.84 -7.62 9.23
CA GLY A 112 6.04 -8.80 8.94
C GLY A 112 6.37 -9.98 9.85
N LYS A 113 5.65 -11.09 9.65
CA LYS A 113 5.89 -12.34 10.37
C LYS A 113 7.09 -13.07 9.77
N LYS A 114 7.80 -13.85 10.58
CA LYS A 114 8.96 -14.64 10.16
C LYS A 114 8.65 -15.55 8.95
N ASP A 115 7.46 -16.15 8.94
CA ASP A 115 7.01 -17.06 7.88
C ASP A 115 6.43 -16.31 6.66
N ASN A 116 6.09 -15.02 6.81
CA ASN A 116 5.55 -14.18 5.74
C ASN A 116 6.03 -12.73 5.91
N PRO A 117 7.23 -12.38 5.44
CA PRO A 117 7.75 -11.01 5.53
C PRO A 117 6.93 -10.01 4.72
N PHE A 118 6.17 -10.46 3.73
CA PHE A 118 5.26 -9.61 2.95
C PHE A 118 4.01 -9.17 3.72
N SER A 119 3.75 -9.75 4.91
CA SER A 119 2.64 -9.34 5.77
C SER A 119 2.88 -8.00 6.48
N GLY A 120 4.12 -7.49 6.50
CA GLY A 120 4.47 -6.22 7.11
C GLY A 120 4.49 -5.05 6.12
N MET A 121 4.53 -3.84 6.65
CA MET A 121 4.58 -2.59 5.86
C MET A 121 5.76 -2.58 4.87
N LYS A 122 6.95 -2.98 5.35
CA LYS A 122 8.19 -3.01 4.56
C LYS A 122 8.12 -3.96 3.36
N GLY A 123 7.38 -5.05 3.47
CA GLY A 123 7.23 -6.05 2.40
C GLY A 123 6.08 -5.74 1.43
N SER A 124 5.09 -4.98 1.85
CA SER A 124 3.86 -4.71 1.09
C SER A 124 3.82 -3.33 0.45
N LEU A 125 4.56 -2.36 0.99
CA LEU A 125 4.65 -0.98 0.49
C LEU A 125 6.08 -0.70 0.01
N SER A 126 6.21 0.00 -1.10
CA SER A 126 7.52 0.39 -1.63
C SER A 126 8.16 1.44 -0.74
N MET A 127 9.42 1.25 -0.34
CA MET A 127 10.20 2.16 0.50
C MET A 127 9.45 2.60 1.76
N ALA A 128 8.73 1.66 2.41
CA ALA A 128 7.92 1.96 3.58
C ALA A 128 8.76 2.57 4.72
N THR A 129 8.22 3.60 5.33
CA THR A 129 8.77 4.23 6.54
C THR A 129 7.67 4.38 7.59
N LEU A 130 7.99 4.14 8.84
CA LEU A 130 7.08 4.30 9.97
C LEU A 130 7.72 5.21 11.02
N ASN A 131 7.01 6.25 11.42
CA ASN A 131 7.42 7.13 12.51
C ASN A 131 6.24 7.35 13.46
N ILE A 132 6.44 7.02 14.72
CA ILE A 132 5.45 7.23 15.78
C ILE A 132 6.11 8.06 16.88
N THR A 133 5.50 9.19 17.20
CA THR A 133 5.99 10.13 18.22
C THR A 133 4.86 10.55 19.14
N CYS A 134 5.18 10.89 20.38
CA CYS A 134 4.22 11.52 21.28
C CYS A 134 4.13 13.02 20.98
N THR A 135 2.94 13.63 21.10
CA THR A 135 2.74 15.07 20.86
C THR A 135 3.24 15.93 22.03
N ALA A 136 2.95 15.55 23.26
CA ALA A 136 3.47 16.14 24.51
C ALA A 136 3.86 15.03 25.48
N SER A 137 2.89 14.21 25.85
CA SER A 137 3.09 12.89 26.47
C SER A 137 2.35 11.86 25.62
N CYS A 138 2.69 10.57 25.73
CA CYS A 138 2.05 9.54 24.92
C CYS A 138 0.57 9.35 25.32
N ASP A 139 0.19 9.66 26.56
CA ASP A 139 -1.20 9.70 27.02
C ASP A 139 -2.00 10.85 26.41
N ALA A 140 -1.33 11.99 26.13
CA ALA A 140 -1.98 13.18 25.57
C ALA A 140 -2.22 13.07 24.07
N GLY A 141 -1.42 12.27 23.39
CA GLY A 141 -1.60 11.99 21.96
C GLY A 141 -0.37 11.46 21.28
N LEU A 142 -0.64 10.73 20.21
CA LEU A 142 0.34 10.14 19.34
C LEU A 142 0.19 10.70 17.94
N LYS A 143 1.32 10.97 17.31
CA LYS A 143 1.44 11.27 15.90
C LYS A 143 2.03 10.05 15.19
N PHE A 144 1.24 9.44 14.32
CA PHE A 144 1.59 8.28 13.50
C PHE A 144 1.80 8.73 12.05
N ILE A 145 2.95 8.45 11.49
CA ILE A 145 3.26 8.76 10.09
C ILE A 145 3.74 7.49 9.42
N LEU A 146 2.99 7.02 8.42
CA LEU A 146 3.37 5.94 7.53
C LEU A 146 3.67 6.53 6.15
N GLY A 147 4.92 6.42 5.71
CA GLY A 147 5.36 6.86 4.39
C GLY A 147 5.57 5.68 3.45
N TRP A 148 5.40 5.91 2.15
CA TRP A 148 5.74 4.98 1.07
C TRP A 148 6.05 5.74 -0.22
N GLU A 149 6.60 5.07 -1.20
CA GLU A 149 6.86 5.63 -2.51
C GLU A 149 5.95 5.02 -3.58
N GLU A 150 5.38 5.86 -4.43
CA GLU A 150 4.62 5.47 -5.61
C GLU A 150 5.44 5.75 -6.87
N GLN A 151 5.53 4.79 -7.78
CA GLN A 151 6.19 5.02 -9.07
C GLN A 151 5.37 5.97 -9.93
N LYS A 152 6.01 7.01 -10.47
CA LYS A 152 5.45 7.83 -11.55
C LYS A 152 5.47 7.02 -12.84
N LEU A 153 4.33 6.50 -13.25
CA LEU A 153 4.17 5.88 -14.57
C LEU A 153 3.80 6.97 -15.58
N GLY A 154 4.65 7.23 -16.57
CA GLY A 154 4.26 7.95 -17.79
C GLY A 154 4.86 9.33 -18.06
N GLU A 155 6.04 9.63 -17.54
CA GLU A 155 6.90 10.68 -18.09
C GLU A 155 8.28 10.06 -18.28
N ASP A 156 8.71 9.96 -19.55
CA ASP A 156 9.99 9.48 -20.05
C ASP A 156 10.62 8.26 -19.34
N GLU A 157 10.86 7.22 -20.14
CA GLU A 157 11.44 5.92 -19.78
C GLU A 157 12.79 6.00 -19.04
N ASN A 158 13.33 7.22 -18.88
CA ASN A 158 14.64 7.51 -18.27
C ASN A 158 14.57 8.18 -16.90
N THR A 159 13.38 8.47 -16.37
CA THR A 159 13.20 9.03 -15.03
C THR A 159 12.28 8.13 -14.21
N SER A 160 12.87 7.15 -13.52
CA SER A 160 12.23 6.41 -12.43
C SER A 160 11.99 7.35 -11.24
N ALA A 161 11.20 8.41 -11.44
CA ALA A 161 10.87 9.33 -10.37
C ALA A 161 9.79 8.69 -9.51
N SER A 162 10.15 8.26 -8.32
CA SER A 162 9.18 7.90 -7.28
C SER A 162 8.62 9.17 -6.63
N VAL A 163 7.35 9.12 -6.25
CA VAL A 163 6.68 10.20 -5.51
C VAL A 163 6.46 9.73 -4.09
N PRO A 164 7.03 10.42 -3.09
CA PRO A 164 6.77 10.09 -1.70
C PRO A 164 5.30 10.39 -1.35
N ARG A 165 4.68 9.46 -0.64
CA ARG A 165 3.35 9.56 -0.08
C ARG A 165 3.42 9.32 1.41
N ASN A 166 2.50 9.91 2.15
CA ASN A 166 2.36 9.65 3.58
C ASN A 166 0.89 9.61 3.99
N LEU A 167 0.65 8.82 5.03
CA LEU A 167 -0.56 8.80 5.82
C LEU A 167 -0.20 9.29 7.22
N GLU A 168 -0.80 10.39 7.63
CA GLU A 168 -0.61 10.96 8.97
C GLU A 168 -1.89 10.80 9.77
N ILE A 169 -1.77 10.25 10.98
CA ILE A 169 -2.88 10.06 11.93
C ILE A 169 -2.45 10.65 13.26
N ASN A 170 -3.26 11.57 13.77
CA ASN A 170 -3.13 12.08 15.14
C ASN A 170 -4.25 11.44 15.98
N THR A 171 -3.89 10.74 17.04
CA THR A 171 -4.83 9.98 17.87
C THR A 171 -4.46 10.01 19.33
N VAL A 172 -5.46 9.78 20.18
CA VAL A 172 -5.29 9.52 21.60
C VAL A 172 -5.78 8.10 21.86
N ILE A 173 -4.94 7.29 22.49
CA ILE A 173 -5.27 5.93 22.88
C ILE A 173 -5.43 5.93 24.39
N LYS A 174 -6.62 5.56 24.87
CA LYS A 174 -6.99 5.49 26.30
C LYS A 174 -7.35 4.07 26.66
#